data_92f90a7bcb325b6d8864d7d97c5324a2
#
_entry.id   92f90a7bcb325b6d8864d7d97c5324a2
#
_cell.length_a   1.000
_cell.length_b   1.000
_cell.length_c   1.000
_cell.angle_alpha   90.00
_cell.angle_beta   90.00
_cell.angle_gamma   90.00
#
_symmetry.space_group_name_H-M   'P 1'
#
loop_
_entity.id
_entity.type
_entity.pdbx_description
1 polymer ?
#
loop_
_entity_poly.entity_id
_entity_poly.type
_entity_poly.pdbx_seq_one_letter_code
_entity_poly.pdbx_strand_id
1 'polypeptide(L)'
;MSAAVSLLGGDAPTASAIDLYAKPSPDFSTKLHETIVTLRKAASAGPVAQANSLGAEDMVITHLINAHQLPIGVFVLDTGALHAESLALLERLQAQHAGYAHAPLTVYHPVAEAVVQFVAREGQDAMYKSIELRKACCGIRKLEPLARALAGQAAWVTGLRKEQSGARADVALVDRSEEQSNGLLKYNPLAHWSWGDVWHYIAQNAVDYNPLHDQFYPSIGCEPCTRAITLGEDFRAGRWWWEDEAAKECGLHVKDSNPLPLWGRAGVGANHLPDDSSGRHPHLPPAGEGASQKAHA
;
A
#
# COMPACT_ATOMS: atom_id res chain seq x y z
N MET A 1 1.15 -58.48 -16.89
CA MET A 1 0.31 -57.35 -17.25
C MET A 1 0.01 -56.58 -15.96
N SER A 2 0.75 -55.52 -15.70
CA SER A 2 0.63 -54.70 -14.49
C SER A 2 -0.11 -53.42 -14.91
N ALA A 3 -1.31 -53.22 -14.38
CA ALA A 3 -2.08 -52.01 -14.62
C ALA A 3 -1.57 -50.92 -13.70
N ALA A 4 -0.97 -49.87 -14.28
CA ALA A 4 -0.63 -48.63 -13.58
C ALA A 4 -1.90 -47.86 -13.27
N VAL A 5 -2.25 -47.76 -11.99
CA VAL A 5 -3.31 -46.87 -11.50
C VAL A 5 -2.73 -45.43 -11.52
N SER A 6 -3.17 -44.66 -12.49
CA SER A 6 -2.93 -43.22 -12.54
C SER A 6 -3.80 -42.55 -11.46
N LEU A 7 -3.19 -42.15 -10.36
CA LEU A 7 -3.82 -41.27 -9.40
C LEU A 7 -3.82 -39.85 -10.00
N LEU A 8 -4.91 -39.50 -10.68
CA LEU A 8 -5.23 -38.11 -10.96
C LEU A 8 -5.58 -37.43 -9.63
N GLY A 9 -4.61 -36.74 -9.07
CA GLY A 9 -4.85 -35.77 -8.00
C GLY A 9 -5.68 -34.62 -8.58
N GLY A 10 -6.99 -34.72 -8.48
CA GLY A 10 -7.84 -33.55 -8.64
C GLY A 10 -7.59 -32.63 -7.44
N ASP A 11 -7.03 -31.44 -7.68
CA ASP A 11 -7.00 -30.40 -6.68
C ASP A 11 -8.43 -30.14 -6.19
N ALA A 12 -8.70 -30.49 -4.93
CA ALA A 12 -9.94 -30.10 -4.31
C ALA A 12 -10.03 -28.57 -4.37
N PRO A 13 -11.17 -27.98 -4.76
CA PRO A 13 -11.30 -26.54 -4.80
C PRO A 13 -10.95 -25.98 -3.42
N THR A 14 -9.90 -25.19 -3.34
CA THR A 14 -9.54 -24.47 -2.12
C THR A 14 -10.72 -23.56 -1.77
N ALA A 15 -11.22 -23.66 -0.51
CA ALA A 15 -12.33 -22.84 -0.05
C ALA A 15 -11.95 -21.35 -0.24
N SER A 16 -12.86 -20.57 -0.81
CA SER A 16 -12.64 -19.15 -1.00
C SER A 16 -12.59 -18.41 0.33
N ALA A 17 -12.02 -17.22 0.35
CA ALA A 17 -12.05 -16.36 1.52
C ALA A 17 -13.48 -16.04 1.98
N ILE A 18 -14.44 -15.95 1.05
CA ILE A 18 -15.87 -15.82 1.35
C ILE A 18 -16.36 -17.03 2.14
N ASP A 19 -16.07 -18.24 1.69
CA ASP A 19 -16.51 -19.49 2.37
C ASP A 19 -15.93 -19.60 3.78
N LEU A 20 -14.69 -19.15 3.97
CA LEU A 20 -14.00 -19.26 5.24
C LEU A 20 -14.45 -18.20 6.25
N TYR A 21 -14.64 -16.96 5.80
CA TYR A 21 -14.68 -15.79 6.68
C TYR A 21 -16.02 -15.04 6.69
N ALA A 22 -16.96 -15.25 5.76
CA ALA A 22 -18.21 -14.49 5.68
C ALA A 22 -19.17 -14.80 6.85
N LYS A 23 -18.81 -14.35 8.05
CA LYS A 23 -19.56 -14.58 9.30
C LYS A 23 -19.79 -13.21 9.97
N PRO A 24 -20.96 -12.56 9.74
CA PRO A 24 -21.24 -11.24 10.26
C PRO A 24 -21.34 -11.26 11.78
N SER A 25 -20.93 -10.16 12.42
CA SER A 25 -21.21 -9.89 13.82
C SER A 25 -22.73 -9.63 14.03
N PRO A 26 -23.26 -9.86 15.25
CA PRO A 26 -24.68 -9.65 15.52
C PRO A 26 -25.16 -8.21 15.29
N ASP A 27 -24.26 -7.24 15.38
CA ASP A 27 -24.50 -5.80 15.23
C ASP A 27 -24.08 -5.25 13.85
N PHE A 28 -23.87 -6.13 12.86
CA PHE A 28 -23.40 -5.77 11.50
C PHE A 28 -24.24 -4.66 10.87
N SER A 29 -25.56 -4.71 10.96
CA SER A 29 -26.44 -3.68 10.37
C SER A 29 -26.18 -2.29 10.98
N THR A 30 -25.92 -2.23 12.28
CA THR A 30 -25.59 -0.99 12.99
C THR A 30 -24.23 -0.45 12.52
N LYS A 31 -23.23 -1.32 12.40
CA LYS A 31 -21.88 -0.98 11.89
C LYS A 31 -21.93 -0.49 10.45
N LEU A 32 -22.71 -1.15 9.59
CA LEU A 32 -22.90 -0.72 8.20
C LEU A 32 -23.52 0.69 8.15
N HIS A 33 -24.55 0.95 8.97
CA HIS A 33 -25.15 2.29 9.07
C HIS A 33 -24.12 3.33 9.53
N GLU A 34 -23.35 3.06 10.59
CA GLU A 34 -22.28 3.92 11.09
C GLU A 34 -21.23 4.22 10.01
N THR A 35 -20.86 3.21 9.24
CA THR A 35 -19.94 3.35 8.09
C THR A 35 -20.47 4.32 7.05
N ILE A 36 -21.72 4.17 6.64
CA ILE A 36 -22.36 5.06 5.65
C ILE A 36 -22.44 6.50 6.17
N VAL A 37 -22.81 6.69 7.43
CA VAL A 37 -22.83 8.00 8.07
C VAL A 37 -21.44 8.63 8.11
N THR A 38 -20.42 7.84 8.44
CA THR A 38 -19.01 8.29 8.49
C THR A 38 -18.51 8.68 7.10
N LEU A 39 -18.81 7.92 6.07
CA LEU A 39 -18.47 8.25 4.68
C LEU A 39 -19.16 9.53 4.20
N ARG A 40 -20.45 9.71 4.51
CA ARG A 40 -21.18 10.97 4.20
C ARG A 40 -20.58 12.17 4.91
N LYS A 41 -20.17 11.99 6.17
CA LYS A 41 -19.47 13.04 6.93
C LYS A 41 -18.12 13.37 6.30
N ALA A 42 -17.35 12.37 5.87
CA ALA A 42 -16.10 12.58 5.15
C ALA A 42 -16.35 13.37 3.85
N ALA A 43 -17.33 12.97 3.05
CA ALA A 43 -17.70 13.66 1.81
C ALA A 43 -18.09 15.13 1.99
N SER A 44 -18.51 15.53 3.21
CA SER A 44 -18.88 16.91 3.55
C SER A 44 -17.71 17.73 4.09
N ALA A 45 -16.54 17.15 4.31
CA ALA A 45 -15.39 17.84 4.91
C ALA A 45 -14.62 18.73 3.91
N GLY A 46 -14.91 18.65 2.61
CA GLY A 46 -14.19 19.35 1.55
C GLY A 46 -13.64 18.35 0.52
N PRO A 47 -12.53 18.65 -0.17
CA PRO A 47 -11.88 17.68 -1.03
C PRO A 47 -11.44 16.46 -0.22
N VAL A 48 -11.88 15.28 -0.64
CA VAL A 48 -11.65 14.02 0.07
C VAL A 48 -11.23 12.92 -0.88
N ALA A 49 -10.27 12.10 -0.49
CA ALA A 49 -9.85 10.94 -1.25
C ALA A 49 -9.77 9.68 -0.38
N GLN A 50 -10.17 8.55 -0.93
CA GLN A 50 -9.97 7.22 -0.35
C GLN A 50 -8.64 6.66 -0.81
N ALA A 51 -7.79 6.21 0.13
CA ALA A 51 -6.65 5.37 -0.16
C ALA A 51 -7.13 3.92 -0.35
N ASN A 52 -7.00 3.38 -1.56
CA ASN A 52 -7.33 2.00 -1.85
C ASN A 52 -6.06 1.18 -2.05
N SER A 53 -5.80 0.24 -1.15
CA SER A 53 -4.65 -0.67 -1.21
C SER A 53 -4.91 -1.94 -2.02
N LEU A 54 -6.10 -2.07 -2.61
CA LEU A 54 -6.61 -3.29 -3.27
C LEU A 54 -6.81 -4.47 -2.29
N GLY A 55 -6.83 -4.20 -1.00
CA GLY A 55 -7.25 -5.13 0.05
C GLY A 55 -8.76 -5.15 0.23
N ALA A 56 -9.27 -6.20 0.87
CA ALA A 56 -10.71 -6.43 1.02
C ALA A 56 -11.46 -5.23 1.65
N GLU A 57 -10.89 -4.64 2.70
CA GLU A 57 -11.48 -3.49 3.40
C GLU A 57 -11.63 -2.29 2.47
N ASP A 58 -10.60 -1.97 1.70
CA ASP A 58 -10.61 -0.81 0.82
C ASP A 58 -11.55 -1.01 -0.37
N MET A 59 -11.68 -2.25 -0.86
CA MET A 59 -12.66 -2.60 -1.90
C MET A 59 -14.11 -2.43 -1.40
N VAL A 60 -14.39 -2.80 -0.14
CA VAL A 60 -15.70 -2.54 0.50
C VAL A 60 -15.99 -1.04 0.55
N ILE A 61 -15.04 -0.22 0.98
CA ILE A 61 -15.21 1.22 1.05
C ILE A 61 -15.47 1.82 -0.33
N THR A 62 -14.68 1.41 -1.33
CA THR A 62 -14.85 1.85 -2.72
C THR A 62 -16.25 1.49 -3.25
N HIS A 63 -16.72 0.27 -2.97
CA HIS A 63 -18.07 -0.13 -3.34
C HIS A 63 -19.14 0.73 -2.66
N LEU A 64 -19.00 1.03 -1.37
CA LEU A 64 -19.93 1.90 -0.62
C LEU A 64 -19.94 3.33 -1.17
N ILE A 65 -18.77 3.90 -1.52
CA ILE A 65 -18.66 5.21 -2.15
C ILE A 65 -19.47 5.24 -3.44
N ASN A 66 -19.33 4.22 -4.29
CA ASN A 66 -20.01 4.12 -5.56
C ASN A 66 -21.51 3.86 -5.39
N ALA A 67 -21.91 2.93 -4.52
CA ALA A 67 -23.31 2.59 -4.26
C ALA A 67 -24.12 3.77 -3.70
N HIS A 68 -23.47 4.64 -2.93
CA HIS A 68 -24.09 5.84 -2.36
C HIS A 68 -23.78 7.14 -3.14
N GLN A 69 -23.09 7.04 -4.28
CA GLN A 69 -22.70 8.16 -5.14
C GLN A 69 -22.03 9.30 -4.38
N LEU A 70 -21.12 8.96 -3.46
CA LEU A 70 -20.43 9.95 -2.64
C LEU A 70 -19.30 10.63 -3.43
N PRO A 71 -19.15 11.97 -3.32
CA PRO A 71 -18.08 12.70 -4.01
C PRO A 71 -16.73 12.52 -3.28
N ILE A 72 -16.22 11.30 -3.28
CA ILE A 72 -14.94 10.90 -2.67
C ILE A 72 -14.09 10.31 -3.79
N GLY A 73 -12.99 10.98 -4.17
CA GLY A 73 -12.03 10.42 -5.11
C GLY A 73 -11.37 9.16 -4.57
N VAL A 74 -10.99 8.25 -5.45
CA VAL A 74 -10.27 7.02 -5.07
C VAL A 74 -8.86 7.09 -5.63
N PHE A 75 -7.86 6.75 -4.83
CA PHE A 75 -6.51 6.60 -5.34
C PHE A 75 -5.87 5.27 -4.95
N VAL A 76 -5.02 4.77 -5.82
CA VAL A 76 -4.19 3.59 -5.60
C VAL A 76 -2.72 3.98 -5.73
N LEU A 77 -1.89 3.44 -4.86
CA LEU A 77 -0.43 3.58 -4.95
C LEU A 77 0.13 2.33 -5.65
N ASP A 78 0.41 2.45 -6.94
CA ASP A 78 1.21 1.41 -7.62
C ASP A 78 2.68 1.64 -7.33
N THR A 79 3.21 0.82 -6.44
CA THR A 79 4.59 0.93 -5.94
C THR A 79 5.64 0.44 -6.95
N GLY A 80 5.22 -0.09 -8.11
CA GLY A 80 6.07 -0.81 -9.04
C GLY A 80 6.62 -2.14 -8.46
N ALA A 81 5.96 -2.68 -7.43
CA ALA A 81 6.30 -3.95 -6.78
C ALA A 81 5.04 -4.63 -6.22
N LEU A 82 3.88 -4.42 -6.83
CA LEU A 82 2.63 -5.09 -6.47
C LEU A 82 2.62 -6.51 -7.04
N HIS A 83 1.86 -7.41 -6.40
CA HIS A 83 1.56 -8.73 -6.96
C HIS A 83 0.80 -8.62 -8.28
N ALA A 84 0.96 -9.59 -9.17
CA ALA A 84 0.25 -9.63 -10.45
C ALA A 84 -1.28 -9.63 -10.26
N GLU A 85 -1.78 -10.32 -9.25
CA GLU A 85 -3.20 -10.36 -8.88
C GLU A 85 -3.72 -8.98 -8.45
N SER A 86 -2.89 -8.20 -7.75
CA SER A 86 -3.23 -6.83 -7.36
C SER A 86 -3.28 -5.91 -8.58
N LEU A 87 -2.37 -6.05 -9.53
CA LEU A 87 -2.38 -5.30 -10.78
C LEU A 87 -3.61 -5.65 -11.63
N ALA A 88 -3.95 -6.94 -11.74
CA ALA A 88 -5.15 -7.37 -12.46
C ALA A 88 -6.44 -6.83 -11.81
N LEU A 89 -6.51 -6.78 -10.47
CA LEU A 89 -7.63 -6.15 -9.77
C LEU A 89 -7.68 -4.63 -10.03
N LEU A 90 -6.52 -3.96 -10.05
CA LEU A 90 -6.44 -2.54 -10.37
C LEU A 90 -6.98 -2.23 -11.78
N GLU A 91 -6.63 -3.04 -12.78
CA GLU A 91 -7.14 -2.88 -14.15
C GLU A 91 -8.67 -3.00 -14.20
N ARG A 92 -9.24 -4.00 -13.51
CA ARG A 92 -10.70 -4.15 -13.43
C ARG A 92 -11.36 -2.95 -12.72
N LEU A 93 -10.76 -2.49 -11.63
CA LEU A 93 -11.23 -1.34 -10.88
C LEU A 93 -11.20 -0.07 -11.72
N GLN A 94 -10.13 0.17 -12.50
CA GLN A 94 -10.03 1.30 -13.42
C GLN A 94 -11.13 1.25 -14.50
N ALA A 95 -11.38 0.07 -15.08
CA ALA A 95 -12.44 -0.10 -16.05
C ALA A 95 -13.83 0.20 -15.47
N GLN A 96 -14.11 -0.22 -14.23
CA GLN A 96 -15.35 0.08 -13.51
C GLN A 96 -15.51 1.58 -13.24
N HIS A 97 -14.43 2.25 -12.82
CA HIS A 97 -14.42 3.67 -12.46
C HIS A 97 -14.44 4.63 -13.65
N ALA A 98 -14.20 4.18 -14.87
CA ALA A 98 -14.21 5.03 -16.06
C ALA A 98 -15.54 5.76 -16.27
N GLY A 99 -16.66 5.25 -15.71
CA GLY A 99 -17.99 5.86 -15.75
C GLY A 99 -18.38 6.67 -14.50
N TYR A 100 -17.54 6.72 -13.45
CA TYR A 100 -17.92 7.31 -12.16
C TYR A 100 -17.33 8.71 -11.96
N ALA A 101 -17.99 9.73 -12.54
CA ALA A 101 -17.56 11.13 -12.40
C ALA A 101 -17.55 11.64 -10.94
N HIS A 102 -18.40 11.06 -10.07
CA HIS A 102 -18.47 11.42 -8.65
C HIS A 102 -17.30 10.88 -7.81
N ALA A 103 -16.64 9.81 -8.26
CA ALA A 103 -15.55 9.13 -7.57
C ALA A 103 -14.43 8.76 -8.57
N PRO A 104 -13.67 9.75 -9.10
CA PRO A 104 -12.59 9.47 -10.05
C PRO A 104 -11.50 8.62 -9.38
N LEU A 105 -10.98 7.65 -10.15
CA LEU A 105 -9.84 6.83 -9.72
C LEU A 105 -8.55 7.39 -10.29
N THR A 106 -7.56 7.57 -9.42
CA THR A 106 -6.21 8.04 -9.79
C THR A 106 -5.16 7.04 -9.31
N VAL A 107 -4.24 6.65 -10.19
CA VAL A 107 -3.10 5.79 -9.83
C VAL A 107 -1.86 6.67 -9.67
N TYR A 108 -1.20 6.56 -8.52
CA TYR A 108 0.04 7.25 -8.22
C TYR A 108 1.21 6.27 -8.25
N HIS A 109 2.23 6.60 -9.03
CA HIS A 109 3.48 5.86 -9.11
C HIS A 109 4.60 6.62 -8.41
N PRO A 110 5.62 5.93 -7.88
CA PRO A 110 6.83 6.58 -7.37
C PRO A 110 7.58 7.29 -8.51
N VAL A 111 8.39 8.27 -8.17
CA VAL A 111 9.30 8.91 -9.12
C VAL A 111 10.30 7.85 -9.61
N ALA A 112 10.24 7.52 -10.90
CA ALA A 112 11.00 6.40 -11.48
C ALA A 112 12.51 6.54 -11.23
N GLU A 113 13.05 7.74 -11.38
CA GLU A 113 14.47 8.01 -11.16
C GLU A 113 14.90 7.75 -9.71
N ALA A 114 14.08 8.13 -8.72
CA ALA A 114 14.36 7.87 -7.31
C ALA A 114 14.41 6.36 -7.01
N VAL A 115 13.53 5.58 -7.65
CA VAL A 115 13.55 4.12 -7.56
C VAL A 115 14.82 3.54 -8.16
N VAL A 116 15.18 3.98 -9.38
CA VAL A 116 16.39 3.50 -10.07
C VAL A 116 17.65 3.82 -9.27
N GLN A 117 17.79 5.04 -8.76
CA GLN A 117 18.93 5.46 -7.93
C GLN A 117 19.01 4.66 -6.63
N PHE A 118 17.86 4.41 -5.96
CA PHE A 118 17.82 3.60 -4.74
C PHE A 118 18.28 2.17 -5.02
N VAL A 119 17.73 1.53 -6.05
CA VAL A 119 18.07 0.16 -6.42
C VAL A 119 19.53 0.03 -6.87
N ALA A 120 20.05 1.00 -7.63
CA ALA A 120 21.44 1.02 -8.05
C ALA A 120 22.43 1.12 -6.89
N ARG A 121 22.07 1.89 -5.84
CA ARG A 121 22.91 2.09 -4.66
C ARG A 121 22.81 0.95 -3.64
N GLU A 122 21.60 0.49 -3.35
CA GLU A 122 21.33 -0.44 -2.23
C GLU A 122 21.04 -1.87 -2.69
N GLY A 123 20.69 -2.07 -3.97
CA GLY A 123 20.25 -3.34 -4.54
C GLY A 123 18.74 -3.54 -4.52
N GLN A 124 18.25 -4.50 -5.32
CA GLN A 124 16.83 -4.84 -5.39
C GLN A 124 16.28 -5.37 -4.06
N ASP A 125 17.11 -6.11 -3.31
CA ASP A 125 16.74 -6.77 -2.05
C ASP A 125 17.06 -5.93 -0.82
N ALA A 126 17.20 -4.62 -1.00
CA ALA A 126 17.56 -3.69 0.07
C ALA A 126 16.62 -3.78 1.29
N MET A 127 15.33 -4.06 1.09
CA MET A 127 14.34 -4.17 2.14
C MET A 127 14.61 -5.32 3.13
N TYR A 128 15.38 -6.33 2.75
CA TYR A 128 15.75 -7.45 3.63
C TYR A 128 17.01 -7.20 4.44
N LYS A 129 17.79 -6.17 4.08
CA LYS A 129 19.10 -5.92 4.71
C LYS A 129 18.97 -5.20 6.05
N SER A 130 18.02 -4.26 6.17
CA SER A 130 17.74 -3.58 7.44
C SER A 130 16.36 -2.91 7.42
N ILE A 131 15.86 -2.60 8.63
CA ILE A 131 14.61 -1.86 8.83
C ILE A 131 14.70 -0.47 8.20
N GLU A 132 15.85 0.20 8.30
CA GLU A 132 16.08 1.54 7.73
C GLU A 132 15.98 1.50 6.20
N LEU A 133 16.59 0.52 5.55
CA LEU A 133 16.51 0.35 4.09
C LEU A 133 15.11 -0.03 3.63
N ARG A 134 14.40 -0.86 4.40
CA ARG A 134 12.98 -1.14 4.14
C ARG A 134 12.13 0.13 4.26
N LYS A 135 12.33 0.94 5.32
CA LYS A 135 11.64 2.21 5.50
C LYS A 135 11.98 3.20 4.39
N ALA A 136 13.24 3.27 3.94
CA ALA A 136 13.66 4.10 2.81
C ALA A 136 12.97 3.67 1.51
N CYS A 137 12.89 2.36 1.23
CA CYS A 137 12.13 1.82 0.10
C CYS A 137 10.65 2.23 0.17
N CYS A 138 10.01 2.08 1.34
CA CYS A 138 8.62 2.52 1.56
C CYS A 138 8.49 4.05 1.41
N GLY A 139 9.48 4.82 1.84
CA GLY A 139 9.52 6.29 1.66
C GLY A 139 9.39 6.68 0.20
N ILE A 140 10.21 6.08 -0.66
CA ILE A 140 10.22 6.35 -2.09
C ILE A 140 8.97 5.81 -2.79
N ARG A 141 8.58 4.56 -2.49
CA ARG A 141 7.55 3.87 -3.26
C ARG A 141 6.11 4.11 -2.75
N LYS A 142 5.95 4.61 -1.52
CA LYS A 142 4.62 4.79 -0.90
C LYS A 142 4.42 6.18 -0.30
N LEU A 143 5.33 6.67 0.57
CA LEU A 143 5.09 7.90 1.31
C LEU A 143 5.15 9.13 0.41
N GLU A 144 6.09 9.16 -0.54
CA GLU A 144 6.17 10.24 -1.52
C GLU A 144 4.91 10.28 -2.42
N PRO A 145 4.48 9.18 -3.07
CA PRO A 145 3.24 9.18 -3.84
C PRO A 145 2.00 9.48 -3.00
N LEU A 146 1.95 9.02 -1.74
CA LEU A 146 0.87 9.35 -0.82
C LEU A 146 0.79 10.85 -0.56
N ALA A 147 1.93 11.50 -0.31
CA ALA A 147 1.96 12.94 -0.08
C ALA A 147 1.40 13.72 -1.28
N ARG A 148 1.70 13.29 -2.52
CA ARG A 148 1.09 13.85 -3.74
C ARG A 148 -0.42 13.61 -3.82
N ALA A 149 -0.86 12.40 -3.47
CA ALA A 149 -2.28 12.05 -3.51
C ALA A 149 -3.11 12.85 -2.50
N LEU A 150 -2.52 13.16 -1.34
CA LEU A 150 -3.18 13.91 -0.26
C LEU A 150 -2.99 15.42 -0.37
N ALA A 151 -2.19 15.91 -1.31
CA ALA A 151 -1.98 17.35 -1.50
C ALA A 151 -3.31 18.04 -1.87
N GLY A 152 -3.69 19.04 -1.07
CA GLY A 152 -4.94 19.79 -1.27
C GLY A 152 -6.21 19.07 -0.80
N GLN A 153 -6.10 17.88 -0.20
CA GLN A 153 -7.24 17.21 0.43
C GLN A 153 -7.51 17.82 1.82
N ALA A 154 -8.78 17.93 2.20
CA ALA A 154 -9.21 18.27 3.56
C ALA A 154 -9.30 17.00 4.44
N ALA A 155 -9.54 15.85 3.81
CA ALA A 155 -9.64 14.59 4.50
C ALA A 155 -9.24 13.42 3.60
N TRP A 156 -8.96 12.27 4.22
CA TRP A 156 -8.80 11.00 3.54
C TRP A 156 -9.48 9.86 4.27
N VAL A 157 -9.79 8.80 3.52
CA VAL A 157 -10.50 7.62 4.00
C VAL A 157 -9.59 6.41 3.87
N THR A 158 -9.55 5.56 4.90
CA THR A 158 -8.75 4.33 4.93
C THR A 158 -9.54 3.13 5.44
N GLY A 159 -9.13 1.92 5.07
CA GLY A 159 -9.71 0.65 5.51
C GLY A 159 -9.15 0.13 6.84
N LEU A 160 -8.70 1.01 7.73
CA LEU A 160 -8.20 0.58 9.03
C LEU A 160 -9.31 0.02 9.92
N ARG A 161 -9.02 -1.11 10.58
CA ARG A 161 -9.88 -1.76 11.58
C ARG A 161 -9.10 -2.03 12.87
N LYS A 162 -9.79 -1.99 14.00
CA LYS A 162 -9.19 -2.29 15.32
C LYS A 162 -8.62 -3.71 15.39
N GLU A 163 -9.28 -4.67 14.74
CA GLU A 163 -8.87 -6.08 14.78
C GLU A 163 -7.64 -6.43 13.93
N GLN A 164 -7.14 -5.51 13.09
CA GLN A 164 -6.03 -5.83 12.17
C GLN A 164 -4.70 -6.09 12.86
N SER A 165 -4.47 -5.49 14.03
CA SER A 165 -3.29 -5.74 14.89
C SER A 165 -3.48 -5.08 16.26
N GLY A 166 -2.71 -5.51 17.25
CA GLY A 166 -2.66 -4.86 18.57
C GLY A 166 -2.31 -3.37 18.50
N ALA A 167 -1.42 -2.98 17.56
CA ALA A 167 -1.06 -1.57 17.34
C ALA A 167 -2.23 -0.71 16.82
N ARG A 168 -3.32 -1.34 16.34
CA ARG A 168 -4.52 -0.68 15.80
C ARG A 168 -5.73 -0.72 16.72
N ALA A 169 -5.59 -1.27 17.93
CA ALA A 169 -6.70 -1.41 18.88
C ALA A 169 -7.45 -0.09 19.17
N ASP A 170 -6.74 1.04 19.12
CA ASP A 170 -7.26 2.39 19.39
C ASP A 170 -7.64 3.17 18.13
N VAL A 171 -7.80 2.52 16.97
CA VAL A 171 -8.22 3.19 15.73
C VAL A 171 -9.59 3.83 15.94
N ALA A 172 -9.66 5.15 15.81
CA ALA A 172 -10.90 5.92 15.89
C ALA A 172 -11.58 6.00 14.52
N LEU A 173 -12.92 6.13 14.49
CA LEU A 173 -13.67 6.41 13.27
C LEU A 173 -13.20 7.69 12.56
N VAL A 174 -12.85 8.71 13.37
CA VAL A 174 -12.26 9.97 12.88
C VAL A 174 -11.00 10.24 13.68
N ASP A 175 -9.88 10.18 13.04
CA ASP A 175 -8.58 10.51 13.62
C ASP A 175 -8.21 11.96 13.24
N ARG A 176 -7.96 12.76 14.27
CA ARG A 176 -7.62 14.20 14.16
C ARG A 176 -6.16 14.50 14.49
N SER A 177 -5.34 13.46 14.58
CA SER A 177 -3.94 13.61 15.01
C SER A 177 -3.13 14.53 14.10
N GLU A 178 -3.47 14.59 12.80
CA GLU A 178 -2.81 15.43 11.82
C GLU A 178 -3.54 16.75 11.53
N GLU A 179 -4.73 16.97 12.13
CA GLU A 179 -5.54 18.16 11.85
C GLU A 179 -4.80 19.47 12.22
N GLN A 180 -4.05 19.47 13.32
CA GLN A 180 -3.33 20.65 13.78
C GLN A 180 -2.04 20.93 12.98
N SER A 181 -1.41 19.90 12.43
CA SER A 181 -0.14 20.03 11.73
C SER A 181 -0.31 20.34 10.23
N ASN A 182 -1.27 19.73 9.58
CA ASN A 182 -1.48 19.85 8.13
C ASN A 182 -2.94 20.05 7.72
N GLY A 183 -3.86 20.17 8.67
CA GLY A 183 -5.31 20.34 8.41
C GLY A 183 -6.02 19.08 7.90
N LEU A 184 -5.35 17.92 7.90
CA LEU A 184 -5.86 16.69 7.28
C LEU A 184 -6.62 15.83 8.30
N LEU A 185 -7.88 15.54 8.00
CA LEU A 185 -8.70 14.60 8.76
C LEU A 185 -8.56 13.20 8.17
N LYS A 186 -8.51 12.18 9.04
CA LYS A 186 -8.47 10.78 8.62
C LYS A 186 -9.73 10.06 9.09
N TYR A 187 -10.48 9.48 8.16
CA TYR A 187 -11.66 8.70 8.43
C TYR A 187 -11.39 7.21 8.26
N ASN A 188 -11.77 6.42 9.26
CA ASN A 188 -11.64 4.96 9.27
C ASN A 188 -13.03 4.34 9.42
N PRO A 189 -13.87 4.35 8.38
CA PRO A 189 -15.29 3.99 8.48
C PRO A 189 -15.51 2.53 8.87
N LEU A 190 -14.52 1.65 8.68
CA LEU A 190 -14.58 0.24 9.06
C LEU A 190 -13.92 -0.04 10.44
N ALA A 191 -13.59 0.98 11.24
CA ALA A 191 -12.86 0.81 12.50
C ALA A 191 -13.44 -0.26 13.42
N HIS A 192 -14.76 -0.41 13.47
CA HIS A 192 -15.48 -1.35 14.33
C HIS A 192 -15.86 -2.67 13.65
N TRP A 193 -15.55 -2.86 12.37
CA TRP A 193 -15.88 -4.08 11.65
C TRP A 193 -14.96 -5.24 12.05
N SER A 194 -15.54 -6.43 12.16
CA SER A 194 -14.77 -7.67 12.21
C SER A 194 -14.30 -8.08 10.80
N TRP A 195 -13.35 -9.01 10.74
CA TRP A 195 -12.98 -9.64 9.47
C TRP A 195 -14.16 -10.35 8.80
N GLY A 196 -15.01 -10.98 9.64
CA GLY A 196 -16.24 -11.61 9.16
C GLY A 196 -17.24 -10.62 8.58
N ASP A 197 -17.36 -9.42 9.12
CA ASP A 197 -18.23 -8.35 8.59
C ASP A 197 -17.78 -7.92 7.18
N VAL A 198 -16.46 -7.78 6.96
CA VAL A 198 -15.90 -7.42 5.66
C VAL A 198 -16.28 -8.46 4.61
N TRP A 199 -16.04 -9.74 4.89
CA TRP A 199 -16.34 -10.83 3.95
C TRP A 199 -17.82 -11.05 3.75
N HIS A 200 -18.62 -10.86 4.80
CA HIS A 200 -20.07 -10.91 4.68
C HIS A 200 -20.59 -9.82 3.71
N TYR A 201 -20.09 -8.60 3.82
CA TYR A 201 -20.44 -7.53 2.90
C TYR A 201 -20.02 -7.84 1.47
N ILE A 202 -18.79 -8.32 1.26
CA ILE A 202 -18.26 -8.73 -0.05
C ILE A 202 -19.18 -9.79 -0.68
N ALA A 203 -19.54 -10.83 0.07
CA ALA A 203 -20.41 -11.91 -0.39
C ALA A 203 -21.81 -11.41 -0.77
N GLN A 204 -22.41 -10.57 0.08
CA GLN A 204 -23.78 -10.05 -0.16
C GLN A 204 -23.88 -9.12 -1.36
N ASN A 205 -22.83 -8.37 -1.66
CA ASN A 205 -22.85 -7.32 -2.68
C ASN A 205 -22.02 -7.68 -3.92
N ALA A 206 -21.49 -8.91 -4.00
CA ALA A 206 -20.62 -9.38 -5.09
C ALA A 206 -19.46 -8.37 -5.37
N VAL A 207 -18.84 -7.86 -4.30
CA VAL A 207 -17.72 -6.93 -4.43
C VAL A 207 -16.52 -7.68 -4.97
N ASP A 208 -15.88 -7.14 -6.02
CA ASP A 208 -14.62 -7.68 -6.53
C ASP A 208 -13.51 -7.56 -5.49
N TYR A 209 -12.70 -8.58 -5.32
CA TYR A 209 -11.64 -8.62 -4.33
C TYR A 209 -10.37 -9.28 -4.87
N ASN A 210 -9.26 -9.09 -4.17
CA ASN A 210 -7.98 -9.63 -4.56
C ASN A 210 -7.94 -11.15 -4.33
N PRO A 211 -7.69 -11.97 -5.39
CA PRO A 211 -7.67 -13.43 -5.26
C PRO A 211 -6.57 -13.98 -4.36
N LEU A 212 -5.59 -13.18 -3.99
CA LEU A 212 -4.60 -13.56 -2.97
C LEU A 212 -5.25 -13.86 -1.61
N HIS A 213 -6.42 -13.29 -1.32
CA HIS A 213 -7.15 -13.62 -0.10
C HIS A 213 -7.57 -15.10 -0.05
N ASP A 214 -7.86 -15.72 -1.20
CA ASP A 214 -8.16 -17.15 -1.31
C ASP A 214 -6.91 -18.03 -1.10
N GLN A 215 -5.72 -17.40 -1.15
CA GLN A 215 -4.43 -18.03 -0.98
C GLN A 215 -3.80 -17.71 0.39
N PHE A 216 -4.61 -17.37 1.39
CA PHE A 216 -4.20 -17.06 2.76
C PHE A 216 -3.31 -15.81 2.91
N TYR A 217 -3.57 -14.77 2.11
CA TYR A 217 -2.99 -13.44 2.30
C TYR A 217 -4.04 -12.50 2.93
N PRO A 218 -4.23 -12.48 4.25
CA PRO A 218 -5.22 -11.60 4.87
C PRO A 218 -4.81 -10.13 4.83
N SER A 219 -3.51 -9.83 4.75
CA SER A 219 -2.96 -8.49 4.61
C SER A 219 -2.01 -8.45 3.43
N ILE A 220 -2.35 -7.68 2.40
CA ILE A 220 -1.62 -7.60 1.14
C ILE A 220 -0.83 -6.29 1.06
N GLY A 221 0.40 -6.35 0.53
CA GLY A 221 1.25 -5.20 0.25
C GLY A 221 2.11 -5.44 -0.98
N CYS A 222 3.31 -4.87 -1.02
CA CYS A 222 4.26 -5.19 -2.09
C CYS A 222 4.60 -6.68 -2.06
N GLU A 223 4.75 -7.29 -3.24
CA GLU A 223 5.07 -8.71 -3.41
C GLU A 223 6.28 -9.15 -2.57
N PRO A 224 7.46 -8.49 -2.65
CA PRO A 224 8.62 -8.89 -1.87
C PRO A 224 8.47 -8.68 -0.35
N CYS A 225 7.40 -8.01 0.10
CA CYS A 225 7.16 -7.69 1.51
C CYS A 225 5.93 -8.41 2.08
N THR A 226 5.39 -9.40 1.36
CA THR A 226 4.17 -10.09 1.75
C THR A 226 4.23 -11.57 1.38
N ARG A 227 3.90 -12.44 2.33
CA ARG A 227 3.69 -13.88 2.11
C ARG A 227 2.31 -14.31 2.59
N ALA A 228 1.88 -15.47 2.14
CA ALA A 228 0.75 -16.16 2.76
C ALA A 228 1.06 -16.47 4.23
N ILE A 229 0.02 -16.55 5.05
CA ILE A 229 0.12 -17.02 6.43
C ILE A 229 -0.36 -18.47 6.54
N THR A 230 0.07 -19.15 7.60
CA THR A 230 -0.44 -20.46 7.99
C THR A 230 -1.54 -20.33 9.03
N LEU A 231 -2.32 -21.41 9.22
CA LEU A 231 -3.37 -21.44 10.23
C LEU A 231 -2.75 -21.19 11.63
N GLY A 232 -3.32 -20.19 12.35
CA GLY A 232 -2.89 -19.82 13.69
C GLY A 232 -1.86 -18.71 13.74
N GLU A 233 -1.34 -18.24 12.61
CA GLU A 233 -0.53 -17.03 12.57
C GLU A 233 -1.41 -15.78 12.68
N ASP A 234 -0.84 -14.70 13.21
CA ASP A 234 -1.50 -13.41 13.29
C ASP A 234 -1.85 -12.85 11.90
N PHE A 235 -2.93 -12.06 11.84
CA PHE A 235 -3.45 -11.45 10.60
C PHE A 235 -2.37 -10.75 9.76
N ARG A 236 -1.37 -10.15 10.38
CA ARG A 236 -0.26 -9.44 9.72
C ARG A 236 1.06 -10.18 9.73
N ALA A 237 1.12 -11.42 10.19
CA ALA A 237 2.35 -12.22 10.26
C ALA A 237 3.07 -12.35 8.90
N GLY A 238 2.31 -12.36 7.80
CA GLY A 238 2.85 -12.37 6.44
C GLY A 238 3.52 -11.07 5.99
N ARG A 239 3.35 -9.94 6.72
CA ARG A 239 3.96 -8.64 6.39
C ARG A 239 5.32 -8.51 7.04
N TRP A 240 6.35 -8.21 6.25
CA TRP A 240 7.74 -8.09 6.73
C TRP A 240 8.08 -9.21 7.72
N TRP A 241 7.81 -10.46 7.36
CA TRP A 241 7.90 -11.65 8.21
C TRP A 241 9.29 -11.90 8.79
N TRP A 242 10.30 -11.18 8.29
CA TRP A 242 11.68 -11.22 8.78
C TRP A 242 12.00 -10.16 9.86
N GLU A 243 11.03 -9.30 10.20
CA GLU A 243 11.16 -8.26 11.22
C GLU A 243 10.39 -8.65 12.50
N ASP A 244 10.83 -8.09 13.63
CA ASP A 244 10.10 -8.20 14.90
C ASP A 244 8.76 -7.49 14.83
N GLU A 245 7.75 -7.99 15.57
CA GLU A 245 6.39 -7.44 15.56
C GLU A 245 6.32 -5.94 15.83
N ALA A 246 7.17 -5.42 16.76
CA ALA A 246 7.22 -4.00 17.07
C ALA A 246 7.65 -3.10 15.88
N ALA A 247 8.33 -3.67 14.89
CA ALA A 247 8.82 -2.96 13.71
C ALA A 247 7.86 -3.03 12.51
N LYS A 248 6.84 -3.90 12.56
CA LYS A 248 5.94 -4.26 11.43
C LYS A 248 4.88 -3.22 11.10
N GLU A 249 5.15 -1.92 11.24
CA GLU A 249 4.26 -0.87 10.74
C GLU A 249 4.89 -0.12 9.57
N CYS A 250 4.07 0.11 8.55
CA CYS A 250 4.39 1.03 7.47
C CYS A 250 4.20 2.46 7.98
N GLY A 251 5.11 3.37 7.67
CA GLY A 251 5.01 4.79 8.04
C GLY A 251 3.72 5.50 7.62
N LEU A 252 2.84 4.84 6.83
CA LEU A 252 1.52 5.35 6.45
C LEU A 252 0.56 5.54 7.63
N HIS A 253 0.76 4.81 8.74
CA HIS A 253 -0.19 4.76 9.86
C HIS A 253 0.46 4.92 11.23
N VAL A 254 1.75 5.26 11.27
CA VAL A 254 2.47 5.47 12.53
C VAL A 254 2.09 6.81 13.13
N LYS A 255 1.75 6.83 14.41
CA LYS A 255 1.55 8.05 15.21
C LYS A 255 2.89 8.66 15.62
N ASP A 256 3.86 8.74 14.73
CA ASP A 256 5.11 9.41 15.04
C ASP A 256 4.94 10.92 14.92
N SER A 257 5.33 11.60 15.98
CA SER A 257 5.39 13.06 16.13
C SER A 257 6.39 13.76 15.19
N ASN A 258 6.85 13.07 14.15
CA ASN A 258 7.71 13.65 13.14
C ASN A 258 6.88 13.88 11.87
N PRO A 259 6.59 15.12 11.48
CA PRO A 259 5.87 15.40 10.25
C PRO A 259 6.61 14.77 9.08
N LEU A 260 5.85 14.22 8.12
CA LEU A 260 6.37 13.74 6.86
C LEU A 260 7.47 14.66 6.36
N PRO A 261 8.67 14.18 6.01
CA PRO A 261 9.73 15.06 5.51
C PRO A 261 9.15 15.90 4.39
N LEU A 262 9.25 17.22 4.50
CA LEU A 262 8.84 18.19 3.49
C LEU A 262 9.70 18.03 2.23
N TRP A 263 9.40 17.02 1.43
CA TRP A 263 9.89 16.84 0.06
C TRP A 263 9.00 17.66 -0.90
N GLY A 264 8.94 18.98 -0.71
CA GLY A 264 8.03 19.77 -1.52
C GLY A 264 8.18 21.27 -1.43
N ARG A 265 9.32 21.77 -0.93
CA ARG A 265 9.71 23.17 -1.11
C ARG A 265 11.05 23.29 -1.83
N ALA A 266 11.12 22.75 -3.04
CA ALA A 266 12.06 23.25 -4.02
C ALA A 266 11.39 24.47 -4.66
N GLY A 267 11.44 25.59 -3.96
CA GLY A 267 11.26 26.91 -4.57
C GLY A 267 12.32 27.04 -5.66
N VAL A 268 11.87 27.38 -6.86
CA VAL A 268 12.70 27.92 -7.93
C VAL A 268 13.43 29.13 -7.36
N GLY A 269 14.67 28.97 -6.94
CA GLY A 269 15.60 29.98 -6.52
C GLY A 269 16.79 29.98 -7.45
N ALA A 270 16.86 31.02 -8.26
CA ALA A 270 17.93 31.29 -9.23
C ALA A 270 19.32 31.31 -8.58
N ASN A 271 20.27 30.73 -9.31
CA ASN A 271 21.69 31.08 -9.43
C ASN A 271 22.35 31.85 -8.28
N HIS A 272 23.20 31.14 -7.56
CA HIS A 272 24.45 31.71 -7.09
C HIS A 272 25.51 30.60 -7.09
N LEU A 273 26.35 30.61 -8.13
CA LEU A 273 27.61 29.90 -8.15
C LEU A 273 28.59 30.78 -7.30
N PRO A 274 29.31 30.25 -6.33
CA PRO A 274 30.48 30.93 -5.80
C PRO A 274 31.61 30.76 -6.81
N ASP A 275 32.16 31.89 -7.18
CA ASP A 275 33.43 32.07 -7.93
C ASP A 275 34.57 31.57 -7.03
N ASP A 276 35.19 30.46 -7.34
CA ASP A 276 36.44 30.02 -6.74
C ASP A 276 37.58 30.09 -7.75
N SER A 277 38.17 31.29 -7.79
CA SER A 277 39.45 31.56 -8.40
C SER A 277 40.57 31.22 -7.43
N SER A 278 40.97 29.98 -7.28
CA SER A 278 42.28 29.61 -6.78
C SER A 278 42.75 28.29 -7.35
N GLY A 279 43.57 28.41 -8.37
CA GLY A 279 44.22 27.30 -9.04
C GLY A 279 45.17 26.52 -8.14
N ARG A 280 45.11 25.19 -8.25
CA ARG A 280 46.25 24.26 -8.25
C ARG A 280 45.82 22.92 -8.79
N HIS A 281 46.34 22.56 -9.96
CA HIS A 281 46.32 21.20 -10.46
C HIS A 281 47.33 20.33 -9.69
N PRO A 282 47.03 19.09 -9.38
CA PRO A 282 48.04 18.05 -9.22
C PRO A 282 48.11 17.19 -10.47
N HIS A 283 49.34 16.93 -10.86
CA HIS A 283 49.80 16.17 -11.99
C HIS A 283 49.29 14.75 -12.05
N LEU A 284 48.85 14.31 -13.26
CA LEU A 284 48.74 12.93 -13.70
C LEU A 284 50.12 12.39 -14.03
N PRO A 285 50.49 11.14 -13.65
CA PRO A 285 51.64 10.44 -14.21
C PRO A 285 51.29 9.78 -15.56
N PRO A 286 52.30 9.59 -16.46
CA PRO A 286 52.09 9.15 -17.83
C PRO A 286 51.84 7.66 -17.97
N ALA A 287 51.12 7.33 -19.05
CA ALA A 287 50.89 5.98 -19.53
C ALA A 287 52.18 5.27 -19.90
N GLY A 288 52.37 4.06 -19.40
CA GLY A 288 53.44 3.15 -19.81
C GLY A 288 52.91 2.11 -20.81
N GLU A 289 53.51 2.14 -21.99
CA GLU A 289 53.33 1.17 -23.08
C GLU A 289 53.97 -0.19 -22.77
N GLY A 290 53.35 -1.24 -23.28
CA GLY A 290 54.05 -2.32 -23.92
C GLY A 290 54.33 -3.58 -23.11
N ALA A 291 53.74 -4.69 -23.48
CA ALA A 291 54.44 -5.78 -24.16
C ALA A 291 53.55 -7.01 -24.37
N SER A 292 53.57 -7.42 -25.59
CA SER A 292 53.04 -8.59 -26.25
C SER A 292 53.70 -9.93 -25.86
N GLN A 293 52.97 -11.03 -26.17
CA GLN A 293 53.42 -12.43 -26.44
C GLN A 293 53.54 -13.37 -25.25
N LYS A 294 52.99 -14.57 -25.24
CA LYS A 294 52.94 -15.67 -26.21
C LYS A 294 52.07 -16.82 -25.66
N ALA A 295 51.47 -17.56 -26.57
CA ALA A 295 50.85 -18.84 -26.46
C ALA A 295 51.76 -19.95 -25.93
N HIS A 296 51.18 -20.99 -25.30
CA HIS A 296 51.30 -22.41 -25.57
C HIS A 296 50.86 -23.21 -24.32
N ALA A 297 50.03 -24.12 -24.54
CA ALA A 297 49.70 -25.50 -24.34
C ALA A 297 48.30 -25.66 -23.74
#